data_bb58aea20db9a763a4e03b8b707db7b9
#
_entry.id   bb58aea20db9a763a4e03b8b707db7b9
#
_cell.length_a   1.000
_cell.length_b   1.000
_cell.length_c   1.000
_cell.angle_alpha   90.00
_cell.angle_beta   90.00
_cell.angle_gamma   90.00
#
_symmetry.space_group_name_H-M   'P 1'
#
loop_
_entity.id
_entity.type
_entity.pdbx_description
1 polymer ?
#
loop_
_entity_poly.entity_id
_entity_poly.type
_entity_poly.pdbx_seq_one_letter_code
_entity_poly.pdbx_strand_id
1 'polypeptide(L)'
;MGTMNESTTPPSKRQRAIEAGARVFLRFGFARATMGDIAQAAGMSRPALYLIFCSKEEVFEAVVAQWTEDSLARIAAGLATRSTLGEKLRFACETWCVEGVELALANPDVRDMTGLPAVRKSYARFEACLTDILRQPAERSGLGVAAGDLARVIVSAMQGFKQTARSGEEMRHLIAVQSLAIERALASIPQPGDR
;
A
#
# COMPACT_ATOMS: atom_id res chain seq x y z
N MET A 1 8.89 7.69 39.63
CA MET A 1 8.62 8.86 38.75
C MET A 1 9.80 9.01 37.82
N GLY A 2 9.73 8.46 36.62
CA GLY A 2 10.73 8.56 35.58
C GLY A 2 10.01 8.86 34.28
N THR A 3 9.98 10.12 33.93
CA THR A 3 9.43 10.60 32.65
C THR A 3 10.33 10.09 31.53
N MET A 4 9.82 9.15 30.74
CA MET A 4 10.42 8.78 29.44
C MET A 4 10.30 10.00 28.52
N ASN A 5 11.40 10.72 28.38
CA ASN A 5 11.56 11.79 27.41
C ASN A 5 11.80 11.14 26.04
N GLU A 6 10.75 10.96 25.24
CA GLU A 6 10.90 10.63 23.82
C GLU A 6 11.60 11.81 23.16
N SER A 7 12.91 11.68 22.98
CA SER A 7 13.72 12.62 22.19
C SER A 7 13.32 12.49 20.73
N THR A 8 12.24 13.14 20.32
CA THR A 8 11.86 13.29 18.92
C THR A 8 12.82 14.29 18.27
N THR A 9 13.89 13.79 17.69
CA THR A 9 14.76 14.59 16.83
C THR A 9 13.88 15.24 15.73
N PRO A 10 13.97 16.55 15.50
CA PRO A 10 13.16 17.20 14.49
C PRO A 10 13.40 16.54 13.12
N PRO A 11 12.35 16.37 12.30
CA PRO A 11 12.45 15.69 11.02
C PRO A 11 13.50 16.37 10.11
N SER A 12 14.29 15.58 9.41
CA SER A 12 15.30 16.08 8.49
C SER A 12 14.68 16.94 7.40
N LYS A 13 15.48 17.81 6.75
CA LYS A 13 14.99 18.60 5.60
C LYS A 13 14.39 17.70 4.51
N ARG A 14 14.99 16.54 4.28
CA ARG A 14 14.50 15.55 3.31
C ARG A 14 13.13 14.99 3.74
N GLN A 15 12.98 14.64 5.01
CA GLN A 15 11.72 14.12 5.55
C GLN A 15 10.60 15.16 5.44
N ARG A 16 10.87 16.42 5.80
CA ARG A 16 9.88 17.52 5.63
C ARG A 16 9.47 17.72 4.18
N ALA A 17 10.39 17.58 3.22
CA ALA A 17 10.09 17.68 1.81
C ALA A 17 9.21 16.54 1.32
N ILE A 18 9.44 15.30 1.79
CA ILE A 18 8.61 14.13 1.47
C ILE A 18 7.19 14.31 2.02
N GLU A 19 7.04 14.70 3.28
CA GLU A 19 5.73 14.95 3.90
C GLU A 19 4.97 16.09 3.23
N ALA A 20 5.67 17.16 2.85
CA ALA A 20 5.10 18.26 2.09
C ALA A 20 4.68 17.81 0.68
N GLY A 21 5.53 17.03 0.01
CA GLY A 21 5.23 16.44 -1.29
C GLY A 21 3.96 15.59 -1.24
N ALA A 22 3.82 14.73 -0.23
CA ALA A 22 2.62 13.92 -0.05
C ALA A 22 1.35 14.79 0.04
N ARG A 23 1.36 15.85 0.88
CA ARG A 23 0.22 16.77 1.00
C ARG A 23 -0.10 17.48 -0.32
N VAL A 24 0.93 17.92 -1.05
CA VAL A 24 0.77 18.65 -2.32
C VAL A 24 0.20 17.74 -3.40
N PHE A 25 0.73 16.52 -3.53
CA PHE A 25 0.23 15.54 -4.51
C PHE A 25 -1.20 15.09 -4.19
N LEU A 26 -1.53 14.88 -2.91
CA LEU A 26 -2.90 14.53 -2.51
C LEU A 26 -3.90 15.68 -2.76
N ARG A 27 -3.43 16.94 -2.72
CA ARG A 27 -4.29 18.10 -2.94
C ARG A 27 -4.51 18.44 -4.42
N PHE A 28 -3.46 18.33 -5.23
CA PHE A 28 -3.46 18.88 -6.60
C PHE A 28 -3.32 17.80 -7.68
N GLY A 29 -3.08 16.53 -7.31
CA GLY A 29 -2.62 15.50 -8.23
C GLY A 29 -1.16 15.70 -8.64
N PHE A 30 -0.59 14.70 -9.34
CA PHE A 30 0.79 14.77 -9.80
C PHE A 30 0.97 15.79 -10.92
N ALA A 31 0.05 15.85 -11.88
CA ALA A 31 0.18 16.71 -13.06
C ALA A 31 0.29 18.20 -12.70
N ARG A 32 -0.54 18.69 -11.77
CA ARG A 32 -0.59 20.11 -11.40
C ARG A 32 0.37 20.50 -10.29
N ALA A 33 0.86 19.55 -9.49
CA ALA A 33 1.85 19.84 -8.44
C ALA A 33 3.16 20.38 -9.03
N THR A 34 3.76 21.37 -8.36
CA THR A 34 5.04 21.95 -8.75
C THR A 34 6.07 21.89 -7.63
N MET A 35 7.36 21.96 -7.97
CA MET A 35 8.44 22.07 -6.99
C MET A 35 8.29 23.34 -6.11
N GLY A 36 7.64 24.39 -6.63
CA GLY A 36 7.35 25.61 -5.85
C GLY A 36 6.35 25.34 -4.74
N ASP A 37 5.25 24.62 -5.05
CA ASP A 37 4.22 24.26 -4.07
C ASP A 37 4.80 23.37 -2.97
N ILE A 38 5.66 22.42 -3.35
CA ILE A 38 6.31 21.52 -2.41
C ILE A 38 7.27 22.28 -1.50
N ALA A 39 8.10 23.19 -2.05
CA ALA A 39 9.02 24.01 -1.26
C ALA A 39 8.26 24.88 -0.26
N GLN A 40 7.19 25.55 -0.70
CA GLN A 40 6.33 26.34 0.15
C GLN A 40 5.70 25.50 1.28
N ALA A 41 5.13 24.36 0.95
CA ALA A 41 4.52 23.45 1.92
C ALA A 41 5.53 22.84 2.91
N ALA A 42 6.80 22.72 2.51
CA ALA A 42 7.90 22.23 3.35
C ALA A 42 8.54 23.32 4.22
N GLY A 43 8.16 24.59 4.04
CA GLY A 43 8.78 25.71 4.73
C GLY A 43 10.24 25.92 4.33
N MET A 44 10.58 25.75 3.04
CA MET A 44 11.93 25.92 2.53
C MET A 44 11.95 26.70 1.20
N SER A 45 13.10 27.25 0.84
CA SER A 45 13.27 27.89 -0.46
C SER A 45 13.33 26.87 -1.60
N ARG A 46 12.92 27.25 -2.82
CA ARG A 46 13.05 26.39 -4.01
C ARG A 46 14.50 25.89 -4.24
N PRO A 47 15.54 26.76 -4.15
CA PRO A 47 16.92 26.25 -4.24
C PRO A 47 17.26 25.20 -3.18
N ALA A 48 16.79 25.38 -1.93
CA ALA A 48 17.02 24.38 -0.88
C ALA A 48 16.34 23.04 -1.17
N LEU A 49 15.16 23.05 -1.80
CA LEU A 49 14.50 21.82 -2.23
C LEU A 49 15.26 21.15 -3.39
N TYR A 50 15.75 21.93 -4.36
CA TYR A 50 16.52 21.39 -5.49
C TYR A 50 17.88 20.79 -5.09
N LEU A 51 18.43 21.15 -3.91
CA LEU A 51 19.60 20.48 -3.34
C LEU A 51 19.29 19.07 -2.79
N ILE A 52 18.00 18.74 -2.60
CA ILE A 52 17.55 17.48 -2.02
C ILE A 52 16.92 16.57 -3.07
N PHE A 53 16.20 17.15 -4.01
CA PHE A 53 15.46 16.45 -5.09
C PHE A 53 15.59 17.23 -6.40
N CYS A 54 16.05 16.57 -7.46
CA CYS A 54 16.26 17.22 -8.76
C CYS A 54 14.94 17.54 -9.48
N SER A 55 13.86 16.81 -9.18
CA SER A 55 12.58 16.96 -9.85
C SER A 55 11.39 16.59 -8.95
N LYS A 56 10.17 16.90 -9.39
CA LYS A 56 8.95 16.47 -8.67
C LYS A 56 8.74 14.96 -8.75
N GLU A 57 9.25 14.34 -9.82
CA GLU A 57 9.25 12.88 -10.00
C GLU A 57 10.04 12.21 -8.88
N GLU A 58 11.24 12.74 -8.55
CA GLU A 58 12.03 12.22 -7.42
C GLU A 58 11.34 12.41 -6.07
N VAL A 59 10.68 13.55 -5.86
CA VAL A 59 9.89 13.76 -4.64
C VAL A 59 8.76 12.74 -4.58
N PHE A 60 8.06 12.53 -5.70
CA PHE A 60 6.95 11.57 -5.77
C PHE A 60 7.42 10.14 -5.53
N GLU A 61 8.53 9.73 -6.12
CA GLU A 61 9.15 8.42 -5.86
C GLU A 61 9.48 8.24 -4.38
N ALA A 62 10.04 9.26 -3.73
CA ALA A 62 10.34 9.21 -2.31
C ALA A 62 9.07 9.14 -1.43
N VAL A 63 7.99 9.86 -1.80
CA VAL A 63 6.68 9.80 -1.14
C VAL A 63 6.09 8.40 -1.24
N VAL A 64 6.06 7.83 -2.46
CA VAL A 64 5.51 6.48 -2.69
C VAL A 64 6.36 5.43 -1.99
N ALA A 65 7.69 5.57 -1.98
CA ALA A 65 8.58 4.65 -1.28
C ALA A 65 8.33 4.67 0.23
N GLN A 66 8.22 5.85 0.84
CA GLN A 66 7.92 6.00 2.28
C GLN A 66 6.57 5.36 2.61
N TRP A 67 5.52 5.70 1.87
CA TRP A 67 4.19 5.12 2.05
C TRP A 67 4.21 3.60 1.93
N THR A 68 4.99 3.06 0.98
CA THR A 68 5.15 1.61 0.77
C THR A 68 5.78 0.95 1.99
N GLU A 69 6.89 1.50 2.51
CA GLU A 69 7.57 0.98 3.71
C GLU A 69 6.64 0.99 4.92
N ASP A 70 5.97 2.12 5.16
CA ASP A 70 5.07 2.29 6.30
C ASP A 70 3.88 1.31 6.22
N SER A 71 3.33 1.09 5.02
CA SER A 71 2.23 0.15 4.81
C SER A 71 2.66 -1.29 5.02
N LEU A 72 3.81 -1.70 4.46
CA LEU A 72 4.36 -3.04 4.65
C LEU A 72 4.74 -3.30 6.12
N ALA A 73 5.28 -2.32 6.81
CA ALA A 73 5.58 -2.42 8.24
C ALA A 73 4.30 -2.59 9.08
N ARG A 74 3.24 -1.82 8.79
CA ARG A 74 1.92 -2.00 9.44
C ARG A 74 1.34 -3.39 9.16
N ILE A 75 1.44 -3.87 7.92
CA ILE A 75 1.00 -5.21 7.57
C ILE A 75 1.76 -6.25 8.37
N ALA A 76 3.09 -6.21 8.36
CA ALA A 76 3.93 -7.17 9.09
C ALA A 76 3.60 -7.21 10.59
N ALA A 77 3.48 -6.05 11.24
CA ALA A 77 3.12 -5.95 12.65
C ALA A 77 1.71 -6.52 12.94
N GLY A 78 0.76 -6.29 12.04
CA GLY A 78 -0.61 -6.74 12.23
C GLY A 78 -0.85 -8.23 11.93
N LEU A 79 -0.01 -8.89 11.12
CA LEU A 79 -0.19 -10.31 10.78
C LEU A 79 -0.06 -11.24 11.99
N ALA A 80 0.78 -10.88 12.97
CA ALA A 80 1.02 -11.71 14.16
C ALA A 80 -0.24 -11.93 15.03
N THR A 81 -1.21 -11.03 14.96
CA THR A 81 -2.46 -11.07 15.76
C THR A 81 -3.63 -11.73 15.01
N ARG A 82 -3.41 -12.27 13.81
CA ARG A 82 -4.45 -12.85 12.96
C ARG A 82 -4.26 -14.35 12.82
N SER A 83 -5.34 -15.08 13.07
CA SER A 83 -5.29 -16.55 13.18
C SER A 83 -5.49 -17.25 11.85
N THR A 84 -6.42 -16.73 10.99
CA THR A 84 -6.78 -17.39 9.74
C THR A 84 -6.11 -16.75 8.53
N LEU A 85 -6.01 -17.48 7.44
CA LEU A 85 -5.49 -16.95 6.17
C LEU A 85 -6.37 -15.79 5.67
N GLY A 86 -7.70 -15.97 5.73
CA GLY A 86 -8.66 -14.94 5.30
C GLY A 86 -8.49 -13.65 6.07
N GLU A 87 -8.30 -13.71 7.39
CA GLU A 87 -8.02 -12.53 8.23
C GLU A 87 -6.72 -11.83 7.84
N LYS A 88 -5.66 -12.62 7.55
CA LYS A 88 -4.35 -12.09 7.14
C LYS A 88 -4.44 -11.38 5.79
N LEU A 89 -5.06 -12.04 4.80
CA LEU A 89 -5.25 -11.46 3.47
C LEU A 89 -6.12 -10.20 3.50
N ARG A 90 -7.26 -10.27 4.20
CA ARG A 90 -8.15 -9.13 4.35
C ARG A 90 -7.42 -7.93 4.96
N PHE A 91 -6.73 -8.14 6.08
CA PHE A 91 -5.99 -7.07 6.74
C PHE A 91 -4.91 -6.47 5.84
N ALA A 92 -4.10 -7.29 5.17
CA ALA A 92 -3.05 -6.82 4.28
C ALA A 92 -3.63 -5.98 3.13
N CYS A 93 -4.70 -6.46 2.50
CA CYS A 93 -5.35 -5.78 1.38
C CYS A 93 -6.06 -4.48 1.82
N GLU A 94 -6.76 -4.48 2.94
CA GLU A 94 -7.40 -3.28 3.49
C GLU A 94 -6.36 -2.20 3.86
N THR A 95 -5.29 -2.60 4.55
CA THR A 95 -4.20 -1.69 4.93
C THR A 95 -3.52 -1.07 3.71
N TRP A 96 -3.41 -1.84 2.61
CA TRP A 96 -2.75 -1.37 1.39
C TRP A 96 -3.60 -0.40 0.58
N CYS A 97 -4.91 -0.57 0.48
CA CYS A 97 -5.64 0.14 -0.57
C CYS A 97 -6.85 0.97 -0.13
N VAL A 98 -7.46 0.72 1.04
CA VAL A 98 -8.73 1.38 1.38
C VAL A 98 -8.56 2.89 1.52
N GLU A 99 -7.53 3.34 2.23
CA GLU A 99 -7.24 4.77 2.40
C GLU A 99 -7.03 5.47 1.04
N GLY A 100 -6.27 4.84 0.13
CA GLY A 100 -6.04 5.37 -1.21
C GLY A 100 -7.30 5.44 -2.07
N VAL A 101 -8.26 4.51 -1.89
CA VAL A 101 -9.57 4.57 -2.56
C VAL A 101 -10.41 5.70 -2.00
N GLU A 102 -10.49 5.85 -0.69
CA GLU A 102 -11.24 6.94 -0.04
C GLU A 102 -10.71 8.31 -0.47
N LEU A 103 -9.38 8.47 -0.54
CA LEU A 103 -8.73 9.68 -1.05
C LEU A 103 -9.05 9.94 -2.53
N ALA A 104 -9.02 8.91 -3.38
CA ALA A 104 -9.31 9.05 -4.81
C ALA A 104 -10.79 9.33 -5.09
N LEU A 105 -11.69 8.90 -4.22
CA LEU A 105 -13.11 9.25 -4.28
C LEU A 105 -13.36 10.69 -3.83
N ALA A 106 -12.64 11.15 -2.81
CA ALA A 106 -12.74 12.51 -2.31
C ALA A 106 -12.06 13.53 -3.25
N ASN A 107 -10.99 13.13 -3.94
CA ASN A 107 -10.25 14.00 -4.85
C ASN A 107 -9.90 13.25 -6.17
N PRO A 108 -10.67 13.44 -7.24
CA PRO A 108 -10.43 12.80 -8.53
C PRO A 108 -9.05 13.11 -9.15
N ASP A 109 -8.42 14.23 -8.78
CA ASP A 109 -7.11 14.63 -9.30
C ASP A 109 -5.98 13.66 -8.93
N VAL A 110 -6.13 12.91 -7.83
CA VAL A 110 -5.13 11.90 -7.43
C VAL A 110 -5.13 10.65 -8.32
N ARG A 111 -6.12 10.49 -9.19
CA ARG A 111 -6.20 9.34 -10.12
C ARG A 111 -5.09 9.34 -11.16
N ASP A 112 -4.53 10.51 -11.50
CA ASP A 112 -3.40 10.63 -12.44
C ASP A 112 -2.12 9.95 -11.93
N MET A 113 -2.03 9.69 -10.62
CA MET A 113 -0.88 9.06 -9.98
C MET A 113 -0.84 7.54 -10.16
N THR A 114 -1.97 6.89 -10.42
CA THR A 114 -2.08 5.41 -10.37
C THR A 114 -1.25 4.68 -11.41
N GLY A 115 -1.02 5.29 -12.58
CA GLY A 115 -0.22 4.74 -13.67
C GLY A 115 1.28 5.01 -13.59
N LEU A 116 1.75 5.79 -12.62
CA LEU A 116 3.14 6.21 -12.54
C LEU A 116 4.08 5.04 -12.17
N PRO A 117 5.34 5.04 -12.67
CA PRO A 117 6.30 3.95 -12.43
C PRO A 117 6.52 3.63 -10.95
N ALA A 118 6.60 4.66 -10.08
CA ALA A 118 6.77 4.49 -8.65
C ALA A 118 5.62 3.68 -8.03
N VAL A 119 4.38 3.94 -8.45
CA VAL A 119 3.20 3.21 -7.96
C VAL A 119 3.21 1.76 -8.44
N ARG A 120 3.58 1.49 -9.72
CA ARG A 120 3.74 0.11 -10.19
C ARG A 120 4.80 -0.65 -9.39
N LYS A 121 5.93 -0.02 -9.06
CA LYS A 121 6.98 -0.61 -8.22
C LYS A 121 6.48 -0.92 -6.80
N SER A 122 5.64 -0.06 -6.23
CA SER A 122 5.04 -0.30 -4.91
C SER A 122 4.11 -1.52 -4.93
N TYR A 123 3.31 -1.69 -5.99
CA TYR A 123 2.47 -2.87 -6.15
C TYR A 123 3.27 -4.17 -6.29
N ALA A 124 4.41 -4.17 -6.97
CA ALA A 124 5.28 -5.35 -7.04
C ALA A 124 5.80 -5.76 -5.66
N ARG A 125 6.08 -4.80 -4.78
CA ARG A 125 6.47 -5.07 -3.40
C ARG A 125 5.31 -5.63 -2.57
N PHE A 126 4.11 -5.14 -2.77
CA PHE A 126 2.93 -5.68 -2.12
C PHE A 126 2.60 -7.10 -2.61
N GLU A 127 2.74 -7.38 -3.92
CA GLU A 127 2.62 -8.73 -4.48
C GLU A 127 3.60 -9.71 -3.84
N ALA A 128 4.85 -9.28 -3.61
CA ALA A 128 5.84 -10.09 -2.90
C ALA A 128 5.41 -10.37 -1.44
N CYS A 129 4.89 -9.36 -0.73
CA CYS A 129 4.36 -9.53 0.62
C CYS A 129 3.20 -10.54 0.67
N LEU A 130 2.26 -10.47 -0.27
CA LEU A 130 1.16 -11.43 -0.37
C LEU A 130 1.67 -12.84 -0.72
N THR A 131 2.70 -12.95 -1.58
CA THR A 131 3.34 -14.22 -1.92
C THR A 131 3.89 -14.90 -0.67
N ASP A 132 4.52 -14.14 0.23
CA ASP A 132 5.03 -14.69 1.50
C ASP A 132 3.91 -15.17 2.42
N ILE A 133 2.80 -14.43 2.50
CA ILE A 133 1.61 -14.83 3.28
C ILE A 133 1.01 -16.13 2.73
N LEU A 134 0.99 -16.29 1.41
CA LEU A 134 0.34 -17.40 0.71
C LEU A 134 1.22 -18.66 0.57
N ARG A 135 2.54 -18.55 0.74
CA ARG A 135 3.51 -19.61 0.46
C ARG A 135 3.13 -20.94 1.13
N GLN A 136 3.08 -20.96 2.44
CA GLN A 136 2.74 -22.18 3.18
C GLN A 136 1.31 -22.69 2.91
N PRO A 137 0.26 -21.82 2.91
CA PRO A 137 -1.08 -22.27 2.55
C PRO A 137 -1.18 -22.89 1.16
N ALA A 138 -0.54 -22.31 0.15
CA ALA A 138 -0.54 -22.83 -1.22
C ALA A 138 0.15 -24.21 -1.30
N GLU A 139 1.31 -24.36 -0.67
CA GLU A 139 2.05 -25.63 -0.61
C GLU A 139 1.23 -26.74 0.06
N ARG A 140 0.56 -26.43 1.18
CA ARG A 140 -0.24 -27.42 1.93
C ARG A 140 -1.53 -27.80 1.23
N SER A 141 -2.10 -26.92 0.42
CA SER A 141 -3.39 -27.17 -0.23
C SER A 141 -3.34 -28.26 -1.31
N GLY A 142 -2.16 -28.55 -1.87
CA GLY A 142 -2.02 -29.44 -3.02
C GLY A 142 -2.71 -28.96 -4.30
N LEU A 143 -3.15 -27.70 -4.36
CA LEU A 143 -3.88 -27.11 -5.49
C LEU A 143 -3.02 -27.01 -6.78
N GLY A 144 -1.69 -27.12 -6.67
CA GLY A 144 -0.78 -27.01 -7.82
C GLY A 144 -0.65 -25.57 -8.37
N VAL A 145 -1.12 -24.56 -7.63
CA VAL A 145 -1.01 -23.14 -8.01
C VAL A 145 0.08 -22.48 -7.17
N ALA A 146 0.98 -21.77 -7.83
CA ALA A 146 2.05 -21.06 -7.13
C ALA A 146 1.51 -19.89 -6.30
N ALA A 147 2.10 -19.67 -5.12
CA ALA A 147 1.73 -18.54 -4.25
C ALA A 147 1.84 -17.16 -4.94
N GLY A 148 2.84 -17.00 -5.83
CA GLY A 148 3.00 -15.78 -6.62
C GLY A 148 1.86 -15.56 -7.62
N ASP A 149 1.32 -16.60 -8.22
CA ASP A 149 0.16 -16.47 -9.13
C ASP A 149 -1.10 -16.08 -8.37
N LEU A 150 -1.32 -16.65 -7.18
CA LEU A 150 -2.41 -16.26 -6.30
C LEU A 150 -2.27 -14.79 -5.85
N ALA A 151 -1.06 -14.37 -5.47
CA ALA A 151 -0.79 -12.98 -5.10
C ALA A 151 -1.08 -12.01 -6.26
N ARG A 152 -0.67 -12.38 -7.48
CA ARG A 152 -0.96 -11.60 -8.70
C ARG A 152 -2.45 -11.51 -8.98
N VAL A 153 -3.20 -12.60 -8.83
CA VAL A 153 -4.68 -12.60 -8.97
C VAL A 153 -5.30 -11.64 -7.96
N ILE A 154 -4.87 -11.67 -6.69
CA ILE A 154 -5.35 -10.76 -5.65
C ILE A 154 -5.09 -9.31 -6.06
N VAL A 155 -3.85 -8.96 -6.41
CA VAL A 155 -3.46 -7.59 -6.79
C VAL A 155 -4.24 -7.11 -8.02
N SER A 156 -4.40 -7.96 -9.03
CA SER A 156 -5.16 -7.63 -10.25
C SER A 156 -6.64 -7.38 -9.96
N ALA A 157 -7.26 -8.22 -9.13
CA ALA A 157 -8.64 -8.00 -8.71
C ALA A 157 -8.80 -6.71 -7.89
N MET A 158 -7.87 -6.43 -6.97
CA MET A 158 -7.89 -5.18 -6.19
C MET A 158 -7.77 -3.94 -7.09
N GLN A 159 -6.98 -3.99 -8.15
CA GLN A 159 -6.91 -2.90 -9.14
C GLN A 159 -8.25 -2.71 -9.86
N GLY A 160 -8.94 -3.80 -10.20
CA GLY A 160 -10.29 -3.77 -10.74
C GLY A 160 -11.31 -3.20 -9.75
N PHE A 161 -11.25 -3.61 -8.49
CA PHE A 161 -12.12 -3.08 -7.42
C PHE A 161 -11.96 -1.57 -7.25
N LYS A 162 -10.73 -1.04 -7.31
CA LYS A 162 -10.47 0.41 -7.25
C LYS A 162 -11.16 1.21 -8.36
N GLN A 163 -11.40 0.61 -9.51
CA GLN A 163 -12.09 1.27 -10.62
C GLN A 163 -13.61 1.28 -10.46
N THR A 164 -14.17 0.32 -9.72
CA THR A 164 -15.60 0.07 -9.62
C THR A 164 -16.19 0.41 -8.27
N ALA A 165 -15.43 0.35 -7.18
CA ALA A 165 -15.88 0.64 -5.83
C ALA A 165 -16.31 2.12 -5.68
N ARG A 166 -17.47 2.32 -5.09
CA ARG A 166 -18.12 3.62 -4.88
C ARG A 166 -17.86 4.17 -3.48
N SER A 167 -17.32 3.35 -2.58
CA SER A 167 -16.98 3.72 -1.21
C SER A 167 -15.87 2.84 -0.65
N GLY A 168 -15.24 3.29 0.44
CA GLY A 168 -14.30 2.47 1.20
C GLY A 168 -14.96 1.22 1.80
N GLU A 169 -16.25 1.30 2.15
CA GLU A 169 -17.02 0.16 2.66
C GLU A 169 -17.20 -0.92 1.57
N GLU A 170 -17.61 -0.52 0.36
CA GLU A 170 -17.72 -1.46 -0.77
C GLU A 170 -16.37 -2.10 -1.09
N MET A 171 -15.28 -1.33 -1.04
CA MET A 171 -13.93 -1.86 -1.22
C MET A 171 -13.58 -2.90 -0.14
N ARG A 172 -13.87 -2.64 1.14
CA ARG A 172 -13.67 -3.60 2.23
C ARG A 172 -14.50 -4.87 2.04
N HIS A 173 -15.74 -4.74 1.58
CA HIS A 173 -16.61 -5.86 1.28
C HIS A 173 -16.02 -6.76 0.18
N LEU A 174 -15.60 -6.19 -0.95
CA LEU A 174 -14.99 -6.93 -2.06
C LEU A 174 -13.70 -7.65 -1.63
N ILE A 175 -12.86 -6.99 -0.83
CA ILE A 175 -11.66 -7.58 -0.24
C ILE A 175 -12.03 -8.77 0.67
N ALA A 176 -13.04 -8.62 1.51
CA ALA A 176 -13.47 -9.67 2.43
C ALA A 176 -13.97 -10.91 1.67
N VAL A 177 -14.78 -10.71 0.63
CA VAL A 177 -15.27 -11.81 -0.25
C VAL A 177 -14.10 -12.51 -0.95
N GLN A 178 -13.17 -11.76 -1.54
CA GLN A 178 -11.99 -12.33 -2.20
C GLN A 178 -11.12 -13.13 -1.22
N SER A 179 -10.85 -12.58 -0.03
CA SER A 179 -10.02 -13.23 0.98
C SER A 179 -10.64 -14.54 1.47
N LEU A 180 -11.96 -14.53 1.69
CA LEU A 180 -12.69 -15.74 2.07
C LEU A 180 -12.67 -16.79 0.96
N ALA A 181 -12.87 -16.40 -0.29
CA ALA A 181 -12.87 -17.32 -1.43
C ALA A 181 -11.51 -18.03 -1.59
N ILE A 182 -10.40 -17.29 -1.44
CA ILE A 182 -9.04 -17.84 -1.51
C ILE A 182 -8.78 -18.77 -0.31
N GLU A 183 -9.15 -18.37 0.90
CA GLU A 183 -9.01 -19.23 2.08
C GLU A 183 -9.74 -20.54 1.88
N ARG A 184 -10.98 -20.51 1.40
CA ARG A 184 -11.78 -21.71 1.14
C ARG A 184 -11.20 -22.59 0.03
N ALA A 185 -10.72 -21.98 -1.05
CA ALA A 185 -10.09 -22.73 -2.14
C ALA A 185 -8.84 -23.49 -1.66
N LEU A 186 -8.03 -22.88 -0.79
CA LEU A 186 -6.81 -23.49 -0.26
C LEU A 186 -7.07 -24.48 0.89
N ALA A 187 -8.25 -24.43 1.53
CA ALA A 187 -8.65 -25.38 2.57
C ALA A 187 -9.36 -26.62 2.04
N SER A 188 -9.87 -26.61 0.80
CA SER A 188 -10.86 -27.58 0.30
C SER A 188 -10.28 -28.86 -0.31
N ILE A 189 -8.95 -29.03 -0.36
CA ILE A 189 -8.36 -30.26 -0.91
C ILE A 189 -8.02 -31.21 0.24
N PRO A 190 -8.75 -32.36 0.40
CA PRO A 190 -8.36 -33.39 1.37
C PRO A 190 -6.96 -33.91 1.05
N GLN A 191 -6.09 -33.98 2.06
CA GLN A 191 -4.78 -34.57 1.90
C GLN A 191 -4.92 -36.03 1.46
N PRO A 192 -4.10 -36.54 0.53
CA PRO A 192 -4.09 -37.97 0.19
C PRO A 192 -3.59 -38.75 1.41
N GLY A 193 -4.51 -39.17 2.28
CA GLY A 193 -4.24 -39.91 3.52
C GLY A 193 -5.38 -39.91 4.53
N ASP A 194 -6.41 -39.11 4.36
CA ASP A 194 -7.57 -39.04 5.27
C ASP A 194 -8.70 -40.04 4.89
N ARG A 195 -8.35 -41.23 4.45
CA ARG A 195 -9.28 -42.33 4.27
C ARG A 195 -8.85 -43.54 5.07
#